data_7ec5c568a5eed6b6e47bc96cd1cc2f18
#
_entry.id   7ec5c568a5eed6b6e47bc96cd1cc2f18
#
_cell.length_a   1.000
_cell.length_b   1.000
_cell.length_c   1.000
_cell.angle_alpha   90.00
_cell.angle_beta   90.00
_cell.angle_gamma   90.00
#
_symmetry.space_group_name_H-M   'P 1'
#
loop_
_entity.id
_entity.type
_entity.pdbx_description
1 polymer ?
#
loop_
_entity_poly.entity_id
_entity_poly.type
_entity_poly.pdbx_seq_one_letter_code
_entity_poly.pdbx_strand_id
1 'polypeptide(L)'
;VATQKESEIKVKEETTKPVAKEGVKETVKEEPKKAAPVVETAKPAAKVKREEAVIPEGMVITGNIKTESDMRVLGNIVGDVVCEGNILLYGNIEGNVSAENITIQSGSMQGDVTVKADAILEDASTLKGNLTAVNVLSNAKTQGQIIASGTVELKNQAFVNGDITAATFSVTSGAKIKGTVTINE
;
A
#
# COMPACT_ATOMS: atom_id res chain seq x y z
N VAL A 1 26.09 -56.86 -14.07
CA VAL A 1 25.29 -57.83 -13.32
C VAL A 1 24.40 -57.00 -12.41
N ALA A 2 23.20 -56.71 -12.90
CA ALA A 2 21.90 -57.18 -12.42
C ALA A 2 21.62 -56.78 -10.95
N THR A 3 20.53 -56.21 -10.54
CA THR A 3 19.14 -56.50 -10.81
C THR A 3 18.26 -55.46 -10.14
N GLN A 4 17.21 -55.05 -10.84
CA GLN A 4 15.93 -54.49 -10.46
C GLN A 4 15.37 -54.92 -9.13
N LYS A 5 14.56 -54.09 -8.51
CA LYS A 5 13.26 -54.45 -8.00
C LYS A 5 12.35 -53.26 -7.86
N GLU A 6 11.38 -53.23 -8.75
CA GLU A 6 10.07 -52.57 -8.64
C GLU A 6 9.29 -53.14 -7.44
N SER A 7 8.46 -52.34 -6.87
CA SER A 7 7.21 -52.82 -6.23
C SER A 7 6.15 -51.73 -6.28
N GLU A 8 5.27 -51.93 -7.27
CA GLU A 8 3.90 -51.41 -7.32
C GLU A 8 3.10 -51.95 -6.12
N ILE A 9 2.24 -51.16 -5.58
CA ILE A 9 1.00 -51.57 -4.89
C ILE A 9 -0.03 -50.47 -5.13
N LYS A 10 -0.85 -50.57 -6.13
CA LYS A 10 -2.19 -51.16 -6.28
C LYS A 10 -3.27 -50.45 -5.45
N VAL A 11 -4.06 -49.71 -6.21
CA VAL A 11 -5.40 -49.15 -6.05
C VAL A 11 -6.34 -50.15 -5.33
N LYS A 12 -7.18 -49.63 -4.46
CA LYS A 12 -8.51 -50.17 -4.24
C LYS A 12 -9.52 -49.07 -3.97
N GLU A 13 -10.31 -48.88 -4.97
CA GLU A 13 -11.61 -48.27 -5.09
C GLU A 13 -12.64 -49.16 -4.36
N GLU A 14 -13.54 -48.58 -3.59
CA GLU A 14 -14.83 -49.17 -3.36
C GLU A 14 -15.90 -48.11 -3.03
N THR A 15 -16.73 -47.95 -4.01
CA THR A 15 -18.06 -47.35 -4.05
C THR A 15 -19.03 -47.98 -3.08
N THR A 16 -19.94 -47.22 -2.51
CA THR A 16 -21.38 -47.48 -2.53
C THR A 16 -22.22 -46.29 -2.06
N LYS A 17 -23.08 -45.82 -2.91
CA LYS A 17 -24.40 -45.22 -2.69
C LYS A 17 -25.43 -46.38 -2.66
N PRO A 18 -26.74 -46.20 -2.36
CA PRO A 18 -27.61 -45.07 -2.11
C PRO A 18 -28.77 -45.31 -1.10
N VAL A 19 -29.80 -44.43 -1.23
CA VAL A 19 -31.26 -44.59 -0.93
C VAL A 19 -31.73 -43.80 0.30
N ALA A 20 -32.35 -42.68 0.15
CA ALA A 20 -33.71 -42.23 -0.18
C ALA A 20 -34.84 -42.65 0.84
N LYS A 21 -35.55 -41.68 1.30
CA LYS A 21 -36.99 -41.39 1.29
C LYS A 21 -37.41 -40.64 2.55
N GLU A 22 -37.89 -39.45 2.35
CA GLU A 22 -39.31 -39.02 2.26
C GLU A 22 -40.05 -38.93 3.61
N GLY A 23 -40.64 -37.75 3.80
CA GLY A 23 -41.90 -37.58 4.48
C GLY A 23 -42.02 -36.34 5.35
N VAL A 24 -42.41 -35.24 4.79
CA VAL A 24 -43.74 -34.59 4.82
C VAL A 24 -44.12 -33.83 6.11
N LYS A 25 -44.34 -32.49 5.91
CA LYS A 25 -45.38 -31.60 6.46
C LYS A 25 -45.49 -31.43 7.99
N GLU A 26 -45.83 -30.37 8.53
CA GLU A 26 -46.61 -29.15 8.24
C GLU A 26 -46.57 -28.21 9.45
N THR A 27 -46.53 -26.93 9.17
CA THR A 27 -47.25 -25.80 9.73
C THR A 27 -47.23 -25.44 11.23
N VAL A 28 -47.04 -24.16 11.37
CA VAL A 28 -47.86 -23.14 12.06
C VAL A 28 -47.31 -22.62 13.39
N LYS A 29 -46.93 -21.35 13.27
CA LYS A 29 -47.32 -20.18 14.10
C LYS A 29 -46.74 -20.02 15.52
N GLU A 30 -46.33 -18.80 15.61
CA GLU A 30 -46.47 -17.80 16.67
C GLU A 30 -45.25 -17.45 17.50
N GLU A 31 -44.75 -16.24 17.20
CA GLU A 31 -44.07 -15.34 18.14
C GLU A 31 -44.86 -15.16 19.47
N PRO A 32 -44.32 -14.67 20.56
CA PRO A 32 -43.30 -13.61 20.62
C PRO A 32 -42.37 -13.59 21.86
N LYS A 33 -41.33 -12.72 21.75
CA LYS A 33 -40.70 -11.96 22.84
C LYS A 33 -39.80 -12.63 23.89
N LYS A 34 -38.53 -12.31 23.87
CA LYS A 34 -37.89 -11.30 24.72
C LYS A 34 -36.37 -11.33 24.68
N ALA A 35 -35.87 -10.16 24.30
CA ALA A 35 -34.67 -9.48 24.81
C ALA A 35 -33.33 -10.20 24.89
N ALA A 36 -32.45 -9.87 23.95
CA ALA A 36 -31.10 -9.32 24.01
C ALA A 36 -30.10 -9.82 25.08
N PRO A 37 -28.79 -9.86 24.82
CA PRO A 37 -28.08 -8.65 24.45
C PRO A 37 -27.30 -8.77 23.15
N VAL A 38 -27.35 -7.71 22.41
CA VAL A 38 -26.53 -7.40 21.26
C VAL A 38 -25.08 -7.38 21.70
N VAL A 39 -24.32 -8.37 21.26
CA VAL A 39 -22.88 -8.17 21.16
C VAL A 39 -22.70 -7.19 20.03
N GLU A 40 -22.41 -5.97 20.40
CA GLU A 40 -21.99 -4.90 19.54
C GLU A 40 -20.68 -5.33 18.89
N THR A 41 -20.82 -6.00 17.74
CA THR A 41 -19.70 -6.14 16.84
C THR A 41 -19.30 -4.75 16.42
N ALA A 42 -18.16 -4.31 16.90
CA ALA A 42 -17.52 -3.07 16.49
C ALA A 42 -17.61 -2.96 14.97
N LYS A 43 -18.51 -2.12 14.53
CA LYS A 43 -18.64 -1.66 13.16
C LYS A 43 -17.27 -1.14 12.76
N PRO A 44 -16.62 -1.66 11.72
CA PRO A 44 -15.42 -1.02 11.22
C PRO A 44 -15.79 0.41 10.92
N ALA A 45 -15.03 1.33 11.47
CA ALA A 45 -15.22 2.75 11.30
C ALA A 45 -15.55 3.02 9.83
N ALA A 46 -16.72 3.55 9.60
CA ALA A 46 -17.13 3.97 8.26
C ALA A 46 -16.02 4.86 7.74
N LYS A 47 -15.33 4.41 6.69
CA LYS A 47 -14.46 5.27 5.89
C LYS A 47 -15.34 6.44 5.51
N VAL A 48 -15.12 7.57 6.15
CA VAL A 48 -15.68 8.83 5.72
C VAL A 48 -15.33 8.91 4.26
N LYS A 49 -16.33 8.95 3.40
CA LYS A 49 -16.17 9.09 1.96
C LYS A 49 -15.63 10.50 1.76
N ARG A 50 -14.30 10.66 1.92
CA ARG A 50 -13.63 11.91 1.60
C ARG A 50 -13.78 12.06 0.10
N GLU A 51 -14.29 13.18 -0.35
CA GLU A 51 -14.37 13.47 -1.78
C GLU A 51 -12.93 13.52 -2.31
N GLU A 52 -12.60 12.65 -3.25
CA GLU A 52 -11.29 12.57 -3.84
C GLU A 52 -11.12 13.72 -4.84
N ALA A 53 -10.10 14.55 -4.65
CA ALA A 53 -9.71 15.57 -5.62
C ALA A 53 -8.89 14.90 -6.74
N VAL A 54 -9.42 14.90 -7.96
CA VAL A 54 -8.75 14.28 -9.11
C VAL A 54 -8.21 15.35 -10.04
N ILE A 55 -6.91 15.31 -10.29
CA ILE A 55 -6.23 16.12 -11.32
C ILE A 55 -6.02 15.22 -12.53
N PRO A 56 -6.79 15.42 -13.62
CA PRO A 56 -6.72 14.57 -14.79
C PRO A 56 -5.40 14.70 -15.55
N GLU A 57 -5.11 13.69 -16.35
CA GLU A 57 -3.97 13.69 -17.26
C GLU A 57 -4.05 14.87 -18.24
N GLY A 58 -2.91 15.49 -18.55
CA GLY A 58 -2.84 16.66 -19.43
C GLY A 58 -3.17 18.00 -18.76
N MET A 59 -3.67 18.01 -17.53
CA MET A 59 -3.84 19.25 -16.78
C MET A 59 -2.51 19.69 -16.19
N VAL A 60 -2.21 20.98 -16.30
CA VAL A 60 -1.07 21.62 -15.66
C VAL A 60 -1.58 22.65 -14.66
N ILE A 61 -1.23 22.47 -13.40
CA ILE A 61 -1.56 23.42 -12.35
C ILE A 61 -0.28 24.12 -11.94
N THR A 62 -0.32 25.44 -11.95
CA THR A 62 0.79 26.27 -11.48
C THR A 62 0.31 27.07 -10.28
N GLY A 63 0.93 26.86 -9.13
CA GLY A 63 0.56 27.51 -7.88
C GLY A 63 0.39 26.54 -6.73
N ASN A 64 -0.02 27.05 -5.58
CA ASN A 64 -0.14 26.24 -4.37
C ASN A 64 -1.51 25.57 -4.30
N ILE A 65 -1.52 24.29 -3.95
CA ILE A 65 -2.74 23.52 -3.72
C ILE A 65 -2.84 23.21 -2.25
N LYS A 66 -4.01 23.47 -1.66
CA LYS A 66 -4.33 23.03 -0.32
C LYS A 66 -5.64 22.24 -0.33
N THR A 67 -5.63 21.04 0.20
CA THR A 67 -6.79 20.17 0.32
C THR A 67 -6.79 19.41 1.64
N GLU A 68 -7.96 19.16 2.19
CA GLU A 68 -8.15 18.28 3.35
C GLU A 68 -8.61 16.88 2.93
N SER A 69 -8.92 16.71 1.64
CA SER A 69 -9.39 15.45 1.04
C SER A 69 -8.26 14.66 0.41
N ASP A 70 -8.52 13.41 0.13
CA ASP A 70 -7.60 12.58 -0.64
C ASP A 70 -7.42 13.14 -2.06
N MET A 71 -6.20 13.06 -2.60
CA MET A 71 -5.87 13.62 -3.90
C MET A 71 -5.28 12.56 -4.83
N ARG A 72 -5.79 12.52 -6.06
CA ARG A 72 -5.20 11.74 -7.15
C ARG A 72 -4.67 12.65 -8.24
N VAL A 73 -3.39 12.54 -8.52
CA VAL A 73 -2.68 13.39 -9.47
C VAL A 73 -2.26 12.55 -10.67
N LEU A 74 -2.89 12.79 -11.83
CA LEU A 74 -2.49 12.19 -13.10
C LEU A 74 -1.81 13.23 -14.01
N GLY A 75 -2.02 14.53 -13.76
CA GLY A 75 -1.44 15.63 -14.51
C GLY A 75 -0.10 16.13 -13.95
N ASN A 76 0.23 17.36 -14.28
CA ASN A 76 1.44 18.03 -13.82
C ASN A 76 1.09 19.14 -12.82
N ILE A 77 1.83 19.21 -11.74
CA ILE A 77 1.72 20.29 -10.74
C ILE A 77 3.07 20.97 -10.62
N VAL A 78 3.07 22.30 -10.70
CA VAL A 78 4.23 23.14 -10.44
C VAL A 78 3.88 24.08 -9.29
N GLY A 79 4.37 23.78 -8.09
CA GLY A 79 4.07 24.53 -6.88
C GLY A 79 3.96 23.64 -5.65
N ASP A 80 3.59 24.27 -4.53
CA ASP A 80 3.50 23.55 -3.27
C ASP A 80 2.15 22.84 -3.11
N VAL A 81 2.16 21.61 -2.65
CA VAL A 81 0.97 20.80 -2.40
C VAL A 81 0.87 20.49 -0.91
N VAL A 82 -0.21 20.92 -0.30
CA VAL A 82 -0.54 20.58 1.09
C VAL A 82 -1.82 19.77 1.12
N CYS A 83 -1.72 18.52 1.49
CA CYS A 83 -2.83 17.57 1.60
C CYS A 83 -2.88 17.01 3.02
N GLU A 84 -4.02 17.12 3.68
CA GLU A 84 -4.21 16.51 5.00
C GLU A 84 -4.71 15.04 4.92
N GLY A 85 -4.89 14.55 3.69
CA GLY A 85 -5.26 13.18 3.38
C GLY A 85 -4.16 12.40 2.66
N ASN A 86 -4.59 11.45 1.83
CA ASN A 86 -3.70 10.61 1.06
C ASN A 86 -3.45 11.21 -0.33
N ILE A 87 -2.21 11.15 -0.80
CA ILE A 87 -1.86 11.52 -2.18
C ILE A 87 -1.52 10.26 -2.96
N LEU A 88 -2.18 10.10 -4.11
CA LEU A 88 -1.88 9.06 -5.09
C LEU A 88 -1.35 9.72 -6.36
N LEU A 89 -0.06 9.56 -6.64
CA LEU A 89 0.65 10.22 -7.74
C LEU A 89 0.90 9.26 -8.91
N TYR A 90 0.41 9.65 -10.07
CA TYR A 90 0.70 9.02 -11.38
C TYR A 90 1.39 9.99 -12.35
N GLY A 91 1.30 11.29 -12.11
CA GLY A 91 1.84 12.34 -12.94
C GLY A 91 3.17 12.92 -12.43
N ASN A 92 3.38 14.21 -12.66
CA ASN A 92 4.58 14.88 -12.20
C ASN A 92 4.24 15.99 -11.20
N ILE A 93 5.08 16.13 -10.19
CA ILE A 93 5.02 17.25 -9.24
C ILE A 93 6.40 17.90 -9.15
N GLU A 94 6.43 19.20 -9.33
CA GLU A 94 7.61 20.05 -9.11
C GLU A 94 7.30 21.05 -8.00
N GLY A 95 7.87 20.84 -6.81
CA GLY A 95 7.65 21.69 -5.63
C GLY A 95 7.59 20.88 -4.35
N ASN A 96 7.23 21.56 -3.27
CA ASN A 96 7.18 20.90 -1.96
C ASN A 96 5.84 20.21 -1.76
N VAL A 97 5.87 19.01 -1.20
CA VAL A 97 4.66 18.23 -0.92
C VAL A 97 4.58 17.93 0.57
N SER A 98 3.44 18.24 1.16
CA SER A 98 3.12 17.85 2.54
C SER A 98 1.84 17.05 2.55
N ALA A 99 1.88 15.82 3.05
CA ALA A 99 0.74 14.90 3.09
C ALA A 99 0.71 14.08 4.39
N GLU A 100 -0.43 13.43 4.65
CA GLU A 100 -0.49 12.40 5.69
C GLU A 100 0.15 11.11 5.20
N ASN A 101 -0.28 10.62 4.03
CA ASN A 101 0.33 9.50 3.33
C ASN A 101 0.57 9.85 1.86
N ILE A 102 1.62 9.30 1.28
CA ILE A 102 1.89 9.45 -0.14
C ILE A 102 2.16 8.10 -0.80
N THR A 103 1.53 7.86 -1.93
CA THR A 103 1.81 6.71 -2.78
C THR A 103 2.16 7.21 -4.17
N ILE A 104 3.38 6.98 -4.61
CA ILE A 104 3.85 7.32 -5.96
C ILE A 104 3.91 6.03 -6.76
N GLN A 105 2.94 5.82 -7.66
CA GLN A 105 2.87 4.61 -8.48
C GLN A 105 3.62 4.74 -9.79
N SER A 106 3.49 5.88 -10.45
CA SER A 106 4.27 6.20 -11.62
C SER A 106 4.43 7.71 -11.73
N GLY A 107 5.55 8.17 -12.22
CA GLY A 107 5.76 9.59 -12.39
C GLY A 107 7.05 10.10 -11.75
N SER A 108 7.20 11.42 -11.78
CA SER A 108 8.39 12.09 -11.27
C SER A 108 8.00 13.14 -10.24
N MET A 109 8.70 13.13 -9.14
CA MET A 109 8.59 14.19 -8.15
C MET A 109 9.93 14.88 -7.98
N GLN A 110 9.91 16.21 -8.01
CA GLN A 110 11.08 17.05 -7.78
C GLN A 110 10.77 18.05 -6.67
N GLY A 111 11.50 18.01 -5.57
CA GLY A 111 11.32 18.87 -4.42
C GLY A 111 11.31 18.13 -3.09
N ASP A 112 11.00 18.84 -2.03
CA ASP A 112 10.99 18.25 -0.70
C ASP A 112 9.62 17.64 -0.38
N VAL A 113 9.65 16.42 0.12
CA VAL A 113 8.45 15.67 0.49
C VAL A 113 8.41 15.46 1.99
N THR A 114 7.37 15.95 2.63
CA THR A 114 7.13 15.75 4.05
C THR A 114 5.86 14.94 4.25
N VAL A 115 5.99 13.75 4.78
CA VAL A 115 4.89 12.82 5.04
C VAL A 115 4.80 12.55 6.53
N LYS A 116 3.60 12.64 7.07
CA LYS A 116 3.37 12.45 8.50
C LYS A 116 3.33 10.98 8.92
N ALA A 117 3.07 10.08 7.99
CA ALA A 117 2.99 8.64 8.23
C ALA A 117 3.77 7.85 7.16
N ASP A 118 3.10 7.26 6.17
CA ASP A 118 3.72 6.31 5.26
C ASP A 118 4.00 6.91 3.88
N ALA A 119 5.21 6.70 3.37
CA ALA A 119 5.60 7.02 2.00
C ALA A 119 5.89 5.74 1.22
N ILE A 120 5.11 5.49 0.17
CA ILE A 120 5.23 4.33 -0.71
C ILE A 120 5.66 4.80 -2.09
N LEU A 121 6.80 4.30 -2.56
CA LEU A 121 7.34 4.59 -3.89
C LEU A 121 7.42 3.30 -4.69
N GLU A 122 6.63 3.21 -5.77
CA GLU A 122 6.56 2.05 -6.66
C GLU A 122 7.61 2.11 -7.79
N ASP A 123 7.77 1.02 -8.51
CA ASP A 123 8.85 0.77 -9.48
C ASP A 123 9.03 1.82 -10.58
N ALA A 124 7.94 2.39 -11.08
CA ALA A 124 7.95 3.33 -12.20
C ALA A 124 8.16 4.78 -11.76
N SER A 125 8.43 5.03 -10.48
CA SER A 125 8.56 6.38 -9.94
C SER A 125 10.00 6.84 -9.79
N THR A 126 10.18 8.16 -9.85
CA THR A 126 11.45 8.83 -9.60
C THR A 126 11.23 9.97 -8.61
N LEU A 127 11.99 9.96 -7.53
CA LEU A 127 12.02 11.06 -6.57
C LEU A 127 13.38 11.77 -6.64
N LYS A 128 13.35 13.07 -6.80
CA LYS A 128 14.54 13.94 -6.71
C LYS A 128 14.28 14.99 -5.65
N GLY A 129 15.01 14.92 -4.54
CA GLY A 129 14.88 15.83 -3.41
C GLY A 129 14.86 15.09 -2.10
N ASN A 130 14.49 15.78 -1.04
CA ASN A 130 14.51 15.21 0.29
C ASN A 130 13.15 14.59 0.63
N LEU A 131 13.17 13.42 1.24
CA LEU A 131 11.99 12.73 1.73
C LEU A 131 12.04 12.61 3.24
N THR A 132 11.07 13.18 3.92
CA THR A 132 10.89 13.02 5.37
C THR A 132 9.57 12.29 5.64
N ALA A 133 9.61 11.15 6.33
CA ALA A 133 8.43 10.37 6.65
C ALA A 133 8.61 9.60 7.96
N VAL A 134 7.57 8.93 8.44
CA VAL A 134 7.72 7.97 9.54
C VAL A 134 8.19 6.64 8.97
N ASN A 135 7.46 6.07 8.03
CA ASN A 135 7.89 4.85 7.35
C ASN A 135 8.07 5.10 5.84
N VAL A 136 9.06 4.49 5.24
CA VAL A 136 9.34 4.59 3.82
C VAL A 136 9.45 3.21 3.21
N LEU A 137 8.59 2.93 2.24
CA LEU A 137 8.68 1.74 1.41
C LEU A 137 9.08 2.17 0.00
N SER A 138 10.29 1.87 -0.43
CA SER A 138 10.78 2.29 -1.73
C SER A 138 11.15 1.11 -2.62
N ASN A 139 10.57 1.10 -3.81
CA ASN A 139 10.95 0.25 -4.94
C ASN A 139 11.38 1.10 -6.15
N ALA A 140 11.62 2.38 -5.94
CA ALA A 140 11.80 3.43 -6.93
C ALA A 140 13.24 3.94 -7.02
N LYS A 141 13.46 4.85 -7.98
CA LYS A 141 14.71 5.61 -8.07
C LYS A 141 14.61 6.87 -7.22
N THR A 142 15.37 6.94 -6.15
CA THR A 142 15.44 8.11 -5.27
C THR A 142 16.80 8.78 -5.37
N GLN A 143 16.82 10.07 -5.57
CA GLN A 143 18.03 10.91 -5.57
C GLN A 143 17.85 12.03 -4.55
N GLY A 144 18.60 11.97 -3.45
CA GLY A 144 18.52 12.91 -2.35
C GLY A 144 18.54 12.24 -0.99
N GLN A 145 18.17 12.99 0.03
CA GLN A 145 18.19 12.50 1.40
C GLN A 145 16.84 11.88 1.79
N ILE A 146 16.89 10.72 2.45
CA ILE A 146 15.72 10.08 3.05
C ILE A 146 15.88 10.15 4.56
N ILE A 147 14.93 10.75 5.23
CA ILE A 147 14.88 10.84 6.70
C ILE A 147 13.59 10.13 7.15
N ALA A 148 13.74 9.01 7.82
CA ALA A 148 12.62 8.30 8.41
C ALA A 148 12.79 8.19 9.93
N SER A 149 11.74 8.52 10.66
CA SER A 149 11.72 8.36 12.12
C SER A 149 11.47 6.90 12.55
N GLY A 150 10.99 6.06 11.67
CA GLY A 150 10.70 4.66 11.89
C GLY A 150 11.47 3.76 10.93
N THR A 151 10.74 3.05 10.07
CA THR A 151 11.31 2.00 9.21
C THR A 151 11.51 2.47 7.77
N VAL A 152 12.69 2.20 7.22
CA VAL A 152 12.94 2.28 5.77
C VAL A 152 13.07 0.88 5.21
N GLU A 153 12.20 0.52 4.29
CA GLU A 153 12.24 -0.74 3.56
C GLU A 153 12.54 -0.49 2.08
N LEU A 154 13.66 -1.02 1.60
CA LEU A 154 14.05 -0.95 0.21
C LEU A 154 13.80 -2.29 -0.48
N LYS A 155 12.94 -2.30 -1.49
CA LYS A 155 12.64 -3.49 -2.28
C LYS A 155 13.66 -3.72 -3.40
N ASN A 156 13.51 -4.82 -4.08
CA ASN A 156 14.47 -5.37 -5.04
C ASN A 156 14.87 -4.46 -6.21
N GLN A 157 14.04 -3.48 -6.60
CA GLN A 157 14.35 -2.54 -7.67
C GLN A 157 14.72 -1.14 -7.17
N ALA A 158 14.72 -0.95 -5.86
CA ALA A 158 15.06 0.33 -5.25
C ALA A 158 16.49 0.76 -5.63
N PHE A 159 16.61 1.97 -6.12
CA PHE A 159 17.88 2.63 -6.36
C PHE A 159 17.93 3.93 -5.59
N VAL A 160 18.71 3.97 -4.54
CA VAL A 160 18.87 5.18 -3.73
C VAL A 160 20.27 5.75 -3.95
N ASN A 161 20.32 7.02 -4.34
CA ASN A 161 21.54 7.79 -4.49
C ASN A 161 21.47 9.00 -3.57
N GLY A 162 22.03 8.87 -2.37
CA GLY A 162 22.00 9.87 -1.32
C GLY A 162 22.05 9.27 0.07
N ASP A 163 21.81 10.09 1.07
CA ASP A 163 21.92 9.67 2.46
C ASP A 163 20.58 9.19 3.01
N ILE A 164 20.62 8.12 3.79
CA ILE A 164 19.44 7.55 4.45
C ILE A 164 19.65 7.63 5.94
N THR A 165 18.70 8.21 6.65
CA THR A 165 18.65 8.21 8.10
C THR A 165 17.35 7.53 8.54
N ALA A 166 17.44 6.47 9.36
CA ALA A 166 16.27 5.73 9.82
C ALA A 166 16.50 5.13 11.20
N ALA A 167 15.43 4.83 11.94
CA ALA A 167 15.51 4.04 13.15
C ALA A 167 15.66 2.54 12.85
N THR A 168 14.93 2.05 11.85
CA THR A 168 15.04 0.68 11.38
C THR A 168 15.26 0.66 9.87
N PHE A 169 16.19 -0.16 9.42
CA PHE A 169 16.54 -0.25 8.00
C PHE A 169 16.48 -1.70 7.52
N SER A 170 15.68 -1.94 6.48
CA SER A 170 15.49 -3.24 5.86
C SER A 170 15.73 -3.15 4.35
N VAL A 171 16.51 -4.08 3.80
CA VAL A 171 16.84 -4.10 2.37
C VAL A 171 16.59 -5.48 1.81
N THR A 172 15.81 -5.53 0.76
CA THR A 172 15.59 -6.77 0.01
C THR A 172 16.68 -6.95 -1.06
N SER A 173 17.03 -8.18 -1.34
CA SER A 173 18.01 -8.53 -2.37
C SER A 173 17.68 -7.88 -3.72
N GLY A 174 18.66 -7.22 -4.33
CA GLY A 174 18.53 -6.49 -5.59
C GLY A 174 18.50 -4.97 -5.47
N ALA A 175 18.21 -4.41 -4.31
CA ALA A 175 18.30 -2.97 -4.08
C ALA A 175 19.74 -2.45 -4.21
N LYS A 176 19.87 -1.25 -4.72
CA LYS A 176 21.17 -0.57 -4.89
C LYS A 176 21.17 0.73 -4.11
N ILE A 177 22.14 0.89 -3.23
CA ILE A 177 22.32 2.10 -2.44
C ILE A 177 23.68 2.70 -2.78
N LYS A 178 23.69 3.98 -3.05
CA LYS A 178 24.89 4.77 -3.25
C LYS A 178 24.83 6.01 -2.36
N GLY A 179 25.51 5.95 -1.22
CA GLY A 179 25.48 7.02 -0.21
C GLY A 179 25.71 6.47 1.19
N THR A 180 25.36 7.25 2.18
CA THR A 180 25.54 6.93 3.59
C THR A 180 24.24 6.44 4.19
N VAL A 181 24.28 5.38 4.99
CA VAL A 181 23.14 4.91 5.78
C VAL A 181 23.46 5.12 7.25
N THR A 182 22.65 5.93 7.91
CA THR A 182 22.75 6.21 9.33
C THR A 182 21.53 5.64 10.05
N ILE A 183 21.78 4.82 11.05
CA ILE A 183 20.71 4.27 11.88
C ILE A 183 20.76 5.00 13.23
N ASN A 184 19.67 5.65 13.59
CA ASN A 184 19.52 6.32 14.86
C ASN A 184 18.72 5.39 15.81
N GLU A 185 19.30 5.07 16.95
CA GLU A 185 18.64 4.37 18.05
C GLU A 185 17.87 5.36 18.95
#